data_f519b7bdcbe0c4fe398d8b082bbe7ead
#
_entry.id   f519b7bdcbe0c4fe398d8b082bbe7ead
#
_cell.length_a   1.000
_cell.length_b   1.000
_cell.length_c   1.000
_cell.angle_alpha   90.00
_cell.angle_beta   90.00
_cell.angle_gamma   90.00
#
_symmetry.space_group_name_H-M   'P 1'
#
loop_
_entity.id
_entity.type
_entity.pdbx_description
1 polymer ?
#
loop_
_entity_poly.entity_id
_entity_poly.type
_entity_poly.pdbx_seq_one_letter_code
_entity_poly.pdbx_strand_id
1 'polypeptide(L)'
;MKINKIKPLLLATCLLCSISLSAYAGDKPMEVSADTLEYDSNTGVVVANGNVKLIQDNATLTGAKATYNTKNQEAEVTGGAHLVKEDINLTSASLKSKNNDEIIASGNVIMVKGDTTITGPQVNYYSKQQYALINSDATVTMKDSTMTADKLEAYLGENKVIGTGNVHLTSTARDIDAVGDVATYYGAKDQQGKIILEGNAKAVQKGNILKGNKLTLFLADKAKSDEVVIKPE
;
A
#
# COMPACT_ATOMS: atom_id res chain seq x y z
N MET A 1 -58.16 9.19 38.48
CA MET A 1 -56.94 9.51 37.78
C MET A 1 -56.04 8.26 37.79
N LYS A 2 -56.10 7.43 36.74
CA LYS A 2 -55.33 6.17 36.66
C LYS A 2 -54.13 6.38 35.72
N ILE A 3 -52.94 6.29 36.29
CA ILE A 3 -51.68 6.37 35.54
C ILE A 3 -51.38 4.98 35.00
N ASN A 4 -51.48 4.78 33.66
CA ASN A 4 -51.05 3.57 32.99
C ASN A 4 -49.51 3.60 32.86
N LYS A 5 -48.87 2.64 33.51
CA LYS A 5 -47.44 2.36 33.33
C LYS A 5 -47.24 1.65 31.98
N ILE A 6 -46.67 2.32 31.02
CA ILE A 6 -46.20 1.72 29.76
C ILE A 6 -44.86 1.03 30.06
N LYS A 7 -44.81 -0.30 29.89
CA LYS A 7 -43.56 -1.06 29.94
C LYS A 7 -42.77 -0.82 28.66
N PRO A 8 -41.47 -0.55 28.70
CA PRO A 8 -40.68 -0.53 27.49
C PRO A 8 -40.50 -1.96 26.96
N LEU A 9 -41.05 -2.22 25.78
CA LEU A 9 -40.79 -3.43 25.00
C LEU A 9 -39.45 -3.24 24.36
N LEU A 10 -38.44 -3.99 24.84
CA LEU A 10 -37.15 -4.10 24.21
C LEU A 10 -37.30 -4.87 22.88
N LEU A 11 -37.48 -4.15 21.79
CA LEU A 11 -37.32 -4.72 20.45
C LEU A 11 -35.86 -4.51 20.02
N ALA A 12 -35.05 -5.56 20.15
CA ALA A 12 -33.75 -5.63 19.52
C ALA A 12 -33.97 -5.83 18.01
N THR A 13 -34.20 -4.74 17.30
CA THR A 13 -34.12 -4.71 15.85
C THR A 13 -32.68 -4.41 15.47
N CYS A 14 -31.96 -5.39 14.94
CA CYS A 14 -30.76 -5.19 14.14
C CYS A 14 -31.12 -4.28 12.95
N LEU A 15 -30.97 -2.98 13.15
CA LEU A 15 -31.11 -2.01 12.07
C LEU A 15 -29.76 -1.90 11.40
N LEU A 16 -29.60 -2.54 10.24
CA LEU A 16 -28.56 -2.21 9.26
C LEU A 16 -28.82 -0.77 8.82
N CYS A 17 -28.31 0.22 9.59
CA CYS A 17 -28.31 1.60 9.17
C CYS A 17 -27.21 1.82 8.14
N SER A 18 -27.55 1.72 6.87
CA SER A 18 -26.75 2.28 5.78
C SER A 18 -27.01 3.78 5.73
N ILE A 19 -26.02 4.58 6.13
CA ILE A 19 -26.05 6.04 5.97
C ILE A 19 -25.36 6.37 4.65
N SER A 20 -26.14 6.77 3.65
CA SER A 20 -25.60 7.32 2.39
C SER A 20 -25.27 8.78 2.60
N LEU A 21 -24.00 9.11 2.76
CA LEU A 21 -23.51 10.49 2.90
C LEU A 21 -23.29 11.06 1.49
N SER A 22 -24.22 11.88 1.01
CA SER A 22 -24.07 12.59 -0.27
C SER A 22 -23.03 13.70 -0.12
N ALA A 23 -21.83 13.51 -0.68
CA ALA A 23 -20.82 14.54 -0.78
C ALA A 23 -21.08 15.45 -1.99
N TYR A 24 -20.80 16.73 -1.83
CA TYR A 24 -20.96 17.76 -2.86
C TYR A 24 -20.02 17.50 -4.06
N ALA A 25 -20.59 17.56 -5.25
CA ALA A 25 -19.96 17.69 -6.58
C ALA A 25 -18.66 16.89 -6.85
N GLY A 26 -18.75 15.66 -7.27
CA GLY A 26 -17.69 14.93 -7.99
C GLY A 26 -17.29 13.56 -7.42
N ASP A 27 -17.38 13.35 -6.13
CA ASP A 27 -17.05 12.07 -5.52
C ASP A 27 -18.30 11.21 -5.27
N LYS A 28 -18.19 9.92 -5.48
CA LYS A 28 -19.28 8.98 -5.16
C LYS A 28 -19.50 8.94 -3.64
N PRO A 29 -20.76 8.77 -3.19
CA PRO A 29 -21.07 8.73 -1.76
C PRO A 29 -20.33 7.59 -1.08
N MET A 30 -19.86 7.82 0.14
CA MET A 30 -19.31 6.79 1.00
C MET A 30 -20.43 6.08 1.76
N GLU A 31 -20.43 4.76 1.75
CA GLU A 31 -21.27 3.92 2.58
C GLU A 31 -20.45 3.44 3.79
N VAL A 32 -21.01 3.58 5.00
CA VAL A 32 -20.40 3.13 6.25
C VAL A 32 -21.34 2.15 6.93
N SER A 33 -20.85 0.98 7.31
CA SER A 33 -21.56 0.01 8.14
C SER A 33 -20.70 -0.46 9.30
N ALA A 34 -21.31 -0.73 10.46
CA ALA A 34 -20.65 -1.20 11.66
C ALA A 34 -21.71 -1.75 12.65
N ASP A 35 -21.27 -2.38 13.74
CA ASP A 35 -22.18 -2.80 14.82
C ASP A 35 -22.83 -1.59 15.51
N THR A 36 -22.05 -0.50 15.69
CA THR A 36 -22.56 0.78 16.20
C THR A 36 -22.03 1.95 15.37
N LEU A 37 -22.92 2.92 15.08
CA LEU A 37 -22.62 4.14 14.36
C LEU A 37 -23.11 5.34 15.17
N GLU A 38 -22.24 6.33 15.33
CA GLU A 38 -22.54 7.63 15.92
C GLU A 38 -22.22 8.73 14.91
N TYR A 39 -23.12 9.66 14.72
CA TYR A 39 -22.92 10.82 13.84
C TYR A 39 -23.19 12.12 14.58
N ASP A 40 -22.17 12.97 14.62
CA ASP A 40 -22.30 14.34 15.10
C ASP A 40 -22.46 15.30 13.92
N SER A 41 -23.66 15.82 13.74
CA SER A 41 -23.98 16.76 12.65
C SER A 41 -23.27 18.12 12.77
N ASN A 42 -22.85 18.54 13.98
CA ASN A 42 -22.15 19.81 14.18
C ASN A 42 -20.71 19.72 13.69
N THR A 43 -20.02 18.63 14.01
CA THR A 43 -18.64 18.40 13.61
C THR A 43 -18.51 17.71 12.25
N GLY A 44 -19.54 17.00 11.82
CA GLY A 44 -19.53 16.17 10.61
C GLY A 44 -18.77 14.87 10.79
N VAL A 45 -18.55 14.43 12.04
CA VAL A 45 -17.79 13.22 12.36
C VAL A 45 -18.73 12.04 12.51
N VAL A 46 -18.39 10.95 11.82
CA VAL A 46 -18.95 9.61 12.00
C VAL A 46 -17.95 8.77 12.80
N VAL A 47 -18.42 8.11 13.84
CA VAL A 47 -17.65 7.10 14.59
C VAL A 47 -18.34 5.75 14.41
N ALA A 48 -17.57 4.77 13.95
CA ALA A 48 -18.02 3.40 13.71
C ALA A 48 -17.23 2.43 14.59
N ASN A 49 -17.91 1.51 15.27
CA ASN A 49 -17.28 0.50 16.11
C ASN A 49 -17.87 -0.88 15.82
N GLY A 50 -17.00 -1.89 15.77
CA GLY A 50 -17.30 -3.30 15.53
C GLY A 50 -17.64 -3.58 14.07
N ASN A 51 -16.97 -4.57 13.48
CA ASN A 51 -17.22 -5.04 12.11
C ASN A 51 -17.33 -3.90 11.08
N VAL A 52 -16.43 -2.91 11.20
CA VAL A 52 -16.48 -1.69 10.37
C VAL A 52 -16.19 -2.03 8.92
N LYS A 53 -17.04 -1.52 8.01
CA LYS A 53 -16.84 -1.56 6.58
C LYS A 53 -17.21 -0.22 5.97
N LEU A 54 -16.26 0.37 5.22
CA LEU A 54 -16.45 1.58 4.43
C LEU A 54 -16.34 1.19 2.95
N ILE A 55 -17.28 1.67 2.15
CA ILE A 55 -17.30 1.45 0.70
C ILE A 55 -17.39 2.80 0.03
N GLN A 56 -16.48 3.07 -0.89
CA GLN A 56 -16.53 4.24 -1.76
C GLN A 56 -16.02 3.85 -3.14
N ASP A 57 -16.87 3.99 -4.15
CA ASP A 57 -16.58 3.57 -5.52
C ASP A 57 -16.17 2.07 -5.58
N ASN A 58 -14.97 1.77 -6.04
CA ASN A 58 -14.38 0.42 -6.10
C ASN A 58 -13.44 0.10 -4.92
N ALA A 59 -13.43 0.97 -3.89
CA ALA A 59 -12.64 0.76 -2.68
C ALA A 59 -13.52 0.20 -1.55
N THR A 60 -13.00 -0.82 -0.86
CA THR A 60 -13.55 -1.36 0.39
C THR A 60 -12.49 -1.33 1.46
N LEU A 61 -12.79 -0.69 2.59
CA LEU A 61 -11.91 -0.60 3.75
C LEU A 61 -12.62 -1.19 4.97
N THR A 62 -11.99 -2.16 5.64
CA THR A 62 -12.54 -2.82 6.83
C THR A 62 -11.60 -2.68 8.02
N GLY A 63 -12.16 -2.81 9.23
CA GLY A 63 -11.41 -2.78 10.50
C GLY A 63 -12.30 -2.93 11.72
N ALA A 64 -11.74 -2.78 12.91
CA ALA A 64 -12.52 -2.87 14.15
C ALA A 64 -13.18 -1.54 14.54
N LYS A 65 -12.52 -0.41 14.24
CA LYS A 65 -13.02 0.93 14.52
C LYS A 65 -12.67 1.88 13.39
N ALA A 66 -13.59 2.80 13.06
CA ALA A 66 -13.31 3.90 12.15
C ALA A 66 -13.84 5.24 12.65
N THR A 67 -13.17 6.29 12.21
CA THR A 67 -13.69 7.67 12.25
C THR A 67 -13.64 8.23 10.84
N TYR A 68 -14.70 8.94 10.45
CA TYR A 68 -14.75 9.63 9.15
C TYR A 68 -15.28 11.04 9.36
N ASN A 69 -14.58 12.03 8.83
CA ASN A 69 -15.01 13.42 8.87
C ASN A 69 -15.50 13.84 7.48
N THR A 70 -16.79 14.12 7.39
CA THR A 70 -17.47 14.47 6.13
C THR A 70 -17.05 15.83 5.58
N LYS A 71 -16.50 16.72 6.42
CA LYS A 71 -16.13 18.09 6.02
C LYS A 71 -14.77 18.15 5.33
N ASN A 72 -13.80 17.36 5.82
CA ASN A 72 -12.44 17.33 5.27
C ASN A 72 -12.10 16.02 4.54
N GLN A 73 -13.07 15.09 4.46
CA GLN A 73 -12.91 13.79 3.77
C GLN A 73 -11.73 12.96 4.30
N GLU A 74 -11.48 13.04 5.61
CA GLU A 74 -10.49 12.24 6.28
C GLU A 74 -11.11 11.01 6.94
N ALA A 75 -10.53 9.85 6.71
CA ALA A 75 -10.90 8.60 7.36
C ALA A 75 -9.71 8.02 8.13
N GLU A 76 -9.99 7.43 9.28
CA GLU A 76 -9.02 6.63 10.03
C GLU A 76 -9.68 5.31 10.42
N VAL A 77 -9.00 4.19 10.13
CA VAL A 77 -9.43 2.85 10.51
C VAL A 77 -8.34 2.20 11.35
N THR A 78 -8.73 1.57 12.44
CA THR A 78 -7.84 0.94 13.41
C THR A 78 -8.33 -0.46 13.79
N GLY A 79 -7.44 -1.24 14.43
CA GLY A 79 -7.75 -2.60 14.88
C GLY A 79 -7.73 -3.63 13.74
N GLY A 80 -6.74 -3.53 12.86
CA GLY A 80 -6.57 -4.39 11.71
C GLY A 80 -7.25 -3.83 10.46
N ALA A 81 -6.65 -2.80 9.85
CA ALA A 81 -7.18 -2.20 8.64
C ALA A 81 -6.86 -3.07 7.41
N HIS A 82 -7.87 -3.32 6.57
CA HIS A 82 -7.73 -4.02 5.30
C HIS A 82 -8.43 -3.22 4.21
N LEU A 83 -7.63 -2.73 3.24
CA LEU A 83 -8.11 -1.99 2.07
C LEU A 83 -7.98 -2.86 0.82
N VAL A 84 -9.07 -2.95 0.08
CA VAL A 84 -9.09 -3.49 -1.28
C VAL A 84 -9.56 -2.39 -2.22
N LYS A 85 -8.77 -2.06 -3.23
CA LYS A 85 -9.11 -1.08 -4.27
C LYS A 85 -8.50 -1.52 -5.60
N GLU A 86 -9.35 -1.85 -6.58
CA GLU A 86 -8.89 -2.38 -7.87
C GLU A 86 -7.98 -3.62 -7.68
N ASP A 87 -6.73 -3.54 -8.14
CA ASP A 87 -5.69 -4.56 -8.00
C ASP A 87 -4.80 -4.37 -6.75
N ILE A 88 -5.15 -3.41 -5.88
CA ILE A 88 -4.43 -3.14 -4.63
C ILE A 88 -5.12 -3.86 -3.48
N ASN A 89 -4.32 -4.59 -2.71
CA ASN A 89 -4.70 -5.18 -1.43
C ASN A 89 -3.69 -4.70 -0.38
N LEU A 90 -4.17 -4.02 0.68
CA LEU A 90 -3.31 -3.46 1.71
C LEU A 90 -3.83 -3.85 3.09
N THR A 91 -2.96 -4.42 3.91
CA THR A 91 -3.21 -4.72 5.32
C THR A 91 -2.26 -3.96 6.22
N SER A 92 -2.74 -3.52 7.40
CA SER A 92 -1.96 -2.78 8.39
C SER A 92 -2.66 -2.78 9.76
N ALA A 93 -1.99 -2.34 10.81
CA ALA A 93 -2.65 -2.14 12.11
C ALA A 93 -3.62 -0.95 12.06
N SER A 94 -3.26 0.12 11.35
CA SER A 94 -4.10 1.29 11.14
C SER A 94 -3.91 1.89 9.75
N LEU A 95 -4.93 2.56 9.25
CA LEU A 95 -4.93 3.24 7.97
C LEU A 95 -5.61 4.60 8.11
N LYS A 96 -4.95 5.65 7.59
CA LYS A 96 -5.54 6.98 7.42
C LYS A 96 -5.63 7.32 5.94
N SER A 97 -6.76 7.86 5.53
CA SER A 97 -6.96 8.40 4.19
C SER A 97 -7.20 9.90 4.25
N LYS A 98 -6.57 10.67 3.37
CA LYS A 98 -6.73 12.10 3.25
C LYS A 98 -7.04 12.48 1.81
N ASN A 99 -8.03 13.35 1.62
CA ASN A 99 -8.39 13.93 0.32
C ASN A 99 -8.57 12.90 -0.80
N ASN A 100 -9.03 11.67 -0.47
CA ASN A 100 -9.23 10.57 -1.40
C ASN A 100 -8.00 10.22 -2.27
N ASP A 101 -6.81 10.66 -1.89
CA ASP A 101 -5.56 10.46 -2.64
C ASP A 101 -4.45 9.88 -1.78
N GLU A 102 -4.15 10.49 -0.63
CA GLU A 102 -3.11 10.02 0.27
C GLU A 102 -3.65 8.95 1.23
N ILE A 103 -2.99 7.80 1.27
CA ILE A 103 -3.25 6.71 2.19
C ILE A 103 -1.98 6.49 3.01
N ILE A 104 -2.08 6.60 4.33
CA ILE A 104 -1.01 6.33 5.28
C ILE A 104 -1.38 5.05 6.04
N ALA A 105 -0.71 3.96 5.72
CA ALA A 105 -0.84 2.70 6.43
C ALA A 105 0.30 2.56 7.43
N SER A 106 0.02 2.12 8.65
CA SER A 106 1.01 1.99 9.72
C SER A 106 0.83 0.70 10.50
N GLY A 107 1.96 0.11 10.92
CA GLY A 107 2.05 -1.13 11.70
C GLY A 107 1.95 -2.38 10.84
N ASN A 108 3.10 -3.03 10.61
CA ASN A 108 3.22 -4.27 9.84
C ASN A 108 2.50 -4.19 8.48
N VAL A 109 2.81 -3.16 7.72
CA VAL A 109 2.13 -2.91 6.44
C VAL A 109 2.54 -3.95 5.41
N ILE A 110 1.54 -4.53 4.74
CA ILE A 110 1.70 -5.35 3.55
C ILE A 110 0.79 -4.77 2.47
N MET A 111 1.37 -4.29 1.38
CA MET A 111 0.67 -3.79 0.21
C MET A 111 1.01 -4.65 -0.99
N VAL A 112 0.00 -5.21 -1.63
CA VAL A 112 0.13 -6.04 -2.84
C VAL A 112 -0.53 -5.31 -4.00
N LYS A 113 0.18 -5.24 -5.14
CA LYS A 113 -0.35 -4.78 -6.43
C LYS A 113 0.22 -5.66 -7.55
N GLY A 114 -0.63 -6.49 -8.15
CA GLY A 114 -0.19 -7.49 -9.12
C GLY A 114 0.88 -8.42 -8.51
N ASP A 115 2.03 -8.54 -9.19
CA ASP A 115 3.17 -9.35 -8.73
C ASP A 115 4.12 -8.60 -7.76
N THR A 116 3.76 -7.38 -7.34
CA THR A 116 4.59 -6.56 -6.45
C THR A 116 4.03 -6.57 -5.04
N THR A 117 4.84 -6.93 -4.06
CA THR A 117 4.54 -6.81 -2.63
C THR A 117 5.49 -5.81 -1.98
N ILE A 118 4.93 -4.84 -1.27
CA ILE A 118 5.66 -3.81 -0.53
C ILE A 118 5.40 -4.03 0.95
N THR A 119 6.44 -4.05 1.77
CA THR A 119 6.32 -4.16 3.23
C THR A 119 7.19 -3.13 3.94
N GLY A 120 6.76 -2.73 5.13
CA GLY A 120 7.48 -1.80 5.99
C GLY A 120 6.66 -1.42 7.22
N PRO A 121 7.24 -0.65 8.15
CA PRO A 121 6.51 -0.20 9.34
C PRO A 121 5.42 0.83 9.00
N GLN A 122 5.64 1.63 7.96
CA GLN A 122 4.68 2.60 7.43
C GLN A 122 4.83 2.70 5.91
N VAL A 123 3.71 2.76 5.20
CA VAL A 123 3.64 3.02 3.77
C VAL A 123 2.73 4.23 3.53
N ASN A 124 3.26 5.24 2.84
CA ASN A 124 2.49 6.34 2.31
C ASN A 124 2.22 6.08 0.83
N TYR A 125 0.95 5.90 0.47
CA TYR A 125 0.54 5.64 -0.90
C TYR A 125 -0.28 6.79 -1.46
N TYR A 126 0.11 7.27 -2.64
CA TYR A 126 -0.54 8.35 -3.38
C TYR A 126 -1.21 7.75 -4.61
N SER A 127 -2.53 7.62 -4.56
CA SER A 127 -3.28 6.81 -5.54
C SER A 127 -3.28 7.41 -6.94
N LYS A 128 -3.37 8.73 -7.06
CA LYS A 128 -3.33 9.43 -8.36
C LYS A 128 -1.99 9.30 -9.07
N GLN A 129 -0.90 9.32 -8.31
CA GLN A 129 0.46 9.15 -8.83
C GLN A 129 0.87 7.68 -8.96
N GLN A 130 0.08 6.75 -8.41
CA GLN A 130 0.46 5.35 -8.23
C GLN A 130 1.86 5.21 -7.60
N TYR A 131 2.12 6.04 -6.60
CA TYR A 131 3.41 6.17 -5.93
C TYR A 131 3.31 5.71 -4.48
N ALA A 132 4.25 4.87 -4.05
CA ALA A 132 4.37 4.45 -2.65
C ALA A 132 5.74 4.84 -2.10
N LEU A 133 5.75 5.34 -0.87
CA LEU A 133 6.93 5.78 -0.13
C LEU A 133 7.02 5.04 1.20
N ILE A 134 8.17 4.44 1.47
CA ILE A 134 8.53 3.80 2.72
C ILE A 134 9.84 4.42 3.19
N ASN A 135 9.85 5.02 4.37
CA ASN A 135 11.00 5.80 4.86
C ASN A 135 11.95 5.02 5.78
N SER A 136 11.63 3.78 6.14
CA SER A 136 12.50 2.92 6.95
C SER A 136 12.17 1.45 6.76
N ASP A 137 13.18 0.59 6.89
CA ASP A 137 13.06 -0.88 6.89
C ASP A 137 12.18 -1.40 5.75
N ALA A 138 12.42 -0.85 4.58
CA ALA A 138 11.57 -1.06 3.43
C ALA A 138 11.95 -2.34 2.67
N THR A 139 10.96 -3.13 2.29
CA THR A 139 11.15 -4.28 1.40
C THR A 139 10.15 -4.21 0.25
N VAL A 140 10.63 -4.45 -0.96
CA VAL A 140 9.79 -4.71 -2.12
C VAL A 140 10.16 -6.07 -2.71
N THR A 141 9.16 -6.92 -2.86
CA THR A 141 9.26 -8.21 -3.56
C THR A 141 8.52 -8.09 -4.88
N MET A 142 9.22 -8.34 -5.94
CA MET A 142 8.72 -8.41 -7.31
C MET A 142 8.75 -9.88 -7.75
N LYS A 143 8.17 -10.21 -8.87
CA LYS A 143 8.04 -11.59 -9.37
C LYS A 143 9.29 -12.47 -9.19
N ASP A 144 10.47 -11.92 -9.48
CA ASP A 144 11.74 -12.67 -9.53
C ASP A 144 12.83 -12.05 -8.64
N SER A 145 12.54 -11.00 -7.88
CA SER A 145 13.57 -10.23 -7.17
C SER A 145 12.99 -9.62 -5.89
N THR A 146 13.84 -9.51 -4.89
CA THR A 146 13.52 -8.79 -3.65
C THR A 146 14.56 -7.69 -3.46
N MET A 147 14.12 -6.50 -3.11
CA MET A 147 14.98 -5.37 -2.74
C MET A 147 14.63 -4.91 -1.34
N THR A 148 15.64 -4.77 -0.49
CA THR A 148 15.55 -4.12 0.82
C THR A 148 16.36 -2.83 0.80
N ALA A 149 15.96 -1.82 1.55
CA ALA A 149 16.65 -0.55 1.68
C ALA A 149 16.20 0.21 2.93
N ASP A 150 16.96 1.21 3.35
CA ASP A 150 16.50 2.13 4.41
C ASP A 150 15.26 2.91 3.96
N LYS A 151 15.24 3.35 2.68
CA LYS A 151 14.11 4.04 2.06
C LYS A 151 13.77 3.39 0.73
N LEU A 152 12.47 3.27 0.42
CA LEU A 152 11.96 2.81 -0.87
C LEU A 152 10.93 3.77 -1.46
N GLU A 153 11.05 4.00 -2.76
CA GLU A 153 10.13 4.77 -3.58
C GLU A 153 9.66 3.88 -4.74
N ALA A 154 8.39 3.51 -4.77
CA ALA A 154 7.82 2.66 -5.80
C ALA A 154 6.87 3.44 -6.70
N TYR A 155 7.20 3.57 -7.98
CA TYR A 155 6.40 4.15 -9.04
C TYR A 155 5.67 3.03 -9.77
N LEU A 156 4.54 2.61 -9.22
CA LEU A 156 3.82 1.41 -9.64
C LEU A 156 3.28 1.50 -11.08
N GLY A 157 2.89 2.70 -11.51
CA GLY A 157 2.50 2.97 -12.89
C GLY A 157 3.63 2.85 -13.92
N GLU A 158 4.88 3.06 -13.48
CA GLU A 158 6.07 3.02 -14.31
C GLU A 158 6.84 1.69 -14.21
N ASN A 159 6.42 0.77 -13.35
CA ASN A 159 7.20 -0.42 -12.99
C ASN A 159 8.63 -0.08 -12.52
N LYS A 160 8.80 0.98 -11.77
CA LYS A 160 10.08 1.49 -11.30
C LYS A 160 10.13 1.52 -9.78
N VAL A 161 11.24 1.06 -9.21
CA VAL A 161 11.50 1.10 -7.77
C VAL A 161 12.87 1.69 -7.53
N ILE A 162 12.99 2.60 -6.56
CA ILE A 162 14.25 3.19 -6.12
C ILE A 162 14.45 2.84 -4.65
N GLY A 163 15.54 2.15 -4.34
CA GLY A 163 16.02 1.92 -2.98
C GLY A 163 17.18 2.86 -2.67
N THR A 164 17.20 3.43 -1.48
CA THR A 164 18.25 4.32 -1.00
C THR A 164 18.67 3.93 0.41
N GLY A 165 19.98 3.85 0.63
CA GLY A 165 20.60 3.45 1.89
C GLY A 165 20.58 1.95 2.11
N ASN A 166 21.73 1.36 2.37
CA ASN A 166 21.91 -0.08 2.64
C ASN A 166 21.14 -0.99 1.70
N VAL A 167 21.16 -0.66 0.40
CA VAL A 167 20.39 -1.43 -0.58
C VAL A 167 20.98 -2.82 -0.74
N HIS A 168 20.08 -3.83 -0.62
CA HIS A 168 20.37 -5.21 -0.94
C HIS A 168 19.30 -5.75 -1.89
N LEU A 169 19.72 -6.25 -3.04
CA LEU A 169 18.85 -6.82 -4.06
C LEU A 169 19.24 -8.26 -4.33
N THR A 170 18.27 -9.15 -4.28
CA THR A 170 18.43 -10.57 -4.57
C THR A 170 17.49 -11.02 -5.68
N SER A 171 17.93 -11.97 -6.51
CA SER A 171 17.09 -12.68 -7.48
C SER A 171 17.55 -14.13 -7.57
N THR A 172 16.78 -15.03 -6.96
CA THR A 172 17.06 -16.49 -7.06
C THR A 172 16.93 -17.00 -8.49
N ALA A 173 15.96 -16.49 -9.23
CA ALA A 173 15.73 -16.90 -10.61
C ALA A 173 16.89 -16.54 -11.57
N ARG A 174 17.72 -15.56 -11.22
CA ARG A 174 18.86 -15.08 -12.01
C ARG A 174 20.20 -15.29 -11.32
N ASP A 175 20.20 -15.89 -10.12
CA ASP A 175 21.39 -16.07 -9.28
C ASP A 175 22.14 -14.74 -9.06
N ILE A 176 21.39 -13.69 -8.70
CA ILE A 176 21.92 -12.35 -8.44
C ILE A 176 21.82 -12.06 -6.95
N ASP A 177 22.94 -11.59 -6.38
CA ASP A 177 23.06 -10.96 -5.08
C ASP A 177 23.83 -9.65 -5.26
N ALA A 178 23.19 -8.50 -4.96
CA ALA A 178 23.76 -7.21 -5.28
C ALA A 178 23.48 -6.19 -4.18
N VAL A 179 24.47 -5.34 -3.90
CA VAL A 179 24.41 -4.27 -2.89
C VAL A 179 24.89 -2.95 -3.48
N GLY A 180 24.44 -1.84 -2.87
CA GLY A 180 24.86 -0.49 -3.24
C GLY A 180 24.26 0.55 -2.29
N ASP A 181 24.65 1.80 -2.45
CA ASP A 181 24.05 2.91 -1.68
C ASP A 181 22.68 3.30 -2.25
N VAL A 182 22.53 3.19 -3.58
CA VAL A 182 21.27 3.40 -4.30
C VAL A 182 21.08 2.30 -5.33
N ALA A 183 19.86 1.81 -5.48
CA ALA A 183 19.47 0.95 -6.59
C ALA A 183 18.21 1.48 -7.26
N THR A 184 18.21 1.50 -8.60
CA THR A 184 17.03 1.76 -9.40
C THR A 184 16.68 0.52 -10.21
N TYR A 185 15.53 -0.08 -9.93
CA TYR A 185 14.94 -1.17 -10.72
C TYR A 185 13.98 -0.61 -11.75
N TYR A 186 14.10 -1.04 -13.00
CA TYR A 186 13.16 -0.81 -14.08
C TYR A 186 12.60 -2.15 -14.54
N GLY A 187 11.32 -2.38 -14.30
CA GLY A 187 10.64 -3.58 -14.80
C GLY A 187 10.42 -3.53 -16.31
N ALA A 188 10.43 -4.70 -16.93
CA ALA A 188 10.16 -4.83 -18.36
C ALA A 188 8.69 -4.45 -18.65
N LYS A 189 8.45 -3.44 -19.49
CA LYS A 189 7.17 -3.20 -20.19
C LYS A 189 7.35 -3.44 -21.69
N ASP A 190 8.14 -2.58 -22.33
CA ASP A 190 8.40 -2.60 -23.78
C ASP A 190 9.89 -2.70 -24.09
N GLN A 191 10.73 -2.73 -23.08
CA GLN A 191 12.17 -2.79 -23.15
C GLN A 191 12.71 -3.83 -22.17
N GLN A 192 13.94 -4.25 -22.39
CA GLN A 192 14.66 -5.12 -21.45
C GLN A 192 14.70 -4.46 -20.05
N GLY A 193 14.23 -5.17 -19.03
CA GLY A 193 14.33 -4.72 -17.65
C GLY A 193 15.79 -4.53 -17.24
N LYS A 194 16.06 -3.61 -16.32
CA LYS A 194 17.40 -3.34 -15.81
C LYS A 194 17.41 -2.90 -14.36
N ILE A 195 18.56 -3.13 -13.71
CA ILE A 195 18.88 -2.61 -12.39
C ILE A 195 20.11 -1.74 -12.52
N ILE A 196 20.09 -0.55 -11.95
CA ILE A 196 21.23 0.34 -11.83
C ILE A 196 21.59 0.43 -10.36
N LEU A 197 22.82 0.07 -10.01
CA LEU A 197 23.38 0.20 -8.66
C LEU A 197 24.39 1.34 -8.67
N GLU A 198 24.35 2.21 -7.68
CA GLU A 198 25.24 3.36 -7.56
C GLU A 198 25.76 3.49 -6.12
N GLY A 199 27.02 3.88 -5.99
CA GLY A 199 27.71 4.00 -4.70
C GLY A 199 28.05 2.63 -4.09
N ASN A 200 29.33 2.33 -3.91
CA ASN A 200 29.82 1.07 -3.33
C ASN A 200 29.20 -0.19 -3.98
N ALA A 201 28.88 -0.09 -5.28
CA ALA A 201 28.13 -1.11 -5.98
C ALA A 201 28.91 -2.41 -6.10
N LYS A 202 28.30 -3.53 -5.69
CA LYS A 202 28.82 -4.88 -5.84
C LYS A 202 27.69 -5.79 -6.30
N ALA A 203 27.97 -6.65 -7.27
CA ALA A 203 27.04 -7.71 -7.68
C ALA A 203 27.78 -9.03 -7.77
N VAL A 204 27.11 -10.10 -7.34
CA VAL A 204 27.55 -11.48 -7.50
C VAL A 204 26.54 -12.17 -8.39
N GLN A 205 27.01 -12.85 -9.43
CA GLN A 205 26.17 -13.64 -10.32
C GLN A 205 26.90 -14.89 -10.79
N LYS A 206 26.34 -16.06 -10.59
CA LYS A 206 26.94 -17.36 -10.97
C LYS A 206 28.42 -17.47 -10.52
N GLY A 207 28.68 -16.96 -9.29
CA GLY A 207 30.04 -16.92 -8.71
C GLY A 207 30.96 -15.80 -9.22
N ASN A 208 30.61 -15.08 -10.28
CA ASN A 208 31.36 -13.91 -10.75
C ASN A 208 31.06 -12.69 -9.87
N ILE A 209 32.08 -11.94 -9.51
CA ILE A 209 31.98 -10.75 -8.67
C ILE A 209 32.33 -9.52 -9.50
N LEU A 210 31.44 -8.55 -9.49
CA LEU A 210 31.59 -7.24 -10.10
C LEU A 210 31.57 -6.18 -9.00
N LYS A 211 32.43 -5.20 -9.11
CA LYS A 211 32.53 -4.06 -8.22
C LYS A 211 32.74 -2.80 -9.02
N GLY A 212 32.12 -1.72 -8.62
CA GLY A 212 32.29 -0.42 -9.26
C GLY A 212 31.54 0.66 -8.52
N ASN A 213 31.70 1.90 -8.93
CA ASN A 213 30.91 3.00 -8.40
C ASN A 213 29.49 2.99 -8.97
N LYS A 214 29.35 2.45 -10.21
CA LYS A 214 28.08 2.23 -10.87
C LYS A 214 28.11 0.90 -11.63
N LEU A 215 27.04 0.11 -11.48
CA LEU A 215 26.83 -1.14 -12.21
C LEU A 215 25.44 -1.12 -12.84
N THR A 216 25.35 -1.50 -14.11
CA THR A 216 24.06 -1.72 -14.78
C THR A 216 23.91 -3.20 -15.11
N LEU A 217 22.89 -3.82 -14.52
CA LEU A 217 22.51 -5.21 -14.74
C LEU A 217 21.30 -5.24 -15.67
N PHE A 218 21.44 -5.81 -16.86
CA PHE A 218 20.33 -6.01 -17.77
C PHE A 218 19.63 -7.34 -17.46
N LEU A 219 18.31 -7.29 -17.27
CA LEU A 219 17.50 -8.46 -16.96
C LEU A 219 17.04 -9.09 -18.27
N ALA A 220 17.62 -10.23 -18.63
CA ALA A 220 17.18 -10.98 -19.79
C ALA A 220 15.78 -11.56 -19.59
N ASP A 221 14.95 -11.59 -20.65
CA ASP A 221 13.71 -12.33 -20.66
C ASP A 221 13.99 -13.83 -20.47
N LYS A 222 13.25 -14.48 -19.56
CA LYS A 222 13.37 -15.92 -19.28
C LYS A 222 13.26 -16.83 -20.53
N ALA A 223 12.76 -16.30 -21.63
CA ALA A 223 12.53 -17.06 -22.86
C ALA A 223 13.71 -17.07 -23.83
N LYS A 224 14.75 -16.26 -23.64
CA LYS A 224 15.79 -16.06 -24.69
C LYS A 224 17.24 -16.21 -24.28
N SER A 225 17.63 -16.13 -23.02
CA SER A 225 19.03 -16.44 -22.66
C SER A 225 19.26 -16.59 -21.15
N ASP A 226 20.10 -17.53 -20.77
CA ASP A 226 20.73 -17.65 -19.45
C ASP A 226 21.79 -16.57 -19.19
N GLU A 227 21.89 -15.54 -20.03
CA GLU A 227 22.99 -14.58 -20.05
C GLU A 227 22.56 -13.16 -19.67
N VAL A 228 23.07 -12.64 -18.55
CA VAL A 228 23.03 -11.22 -18.21
C VAL A 228 24.23 -10.54 -18.79
N VAL A 229 24.02 -9.56 -19.68
CA VAL A 229 25.09 -8.72 -20.18
C VAL A 229 25.37 -7.59 -19.21
N ILE A 230 26.56 -7.58 -18.63
CA ILE A 230 27.03 -6.57 -17.70
C ILE A 230 27.97 -5.65 -18.44
N LYS A 231 27.68 -4.33 -18.40
CA LYS A 231 28.58 -3.31 -18.93
C LYS A 231 29.12 -2.48 -17.78
N PRO A 232 30.42 -2.42 -17.54
CA PRO A 232 31.03 -1.41 -16.69
C PRO A 232 30.97 -0.05 -17.41
N GLU A 233 30.57 0.99 -16.68
CA GLU A 233 30.66 2.39 -17.08
C GLU A 233 31.79 3.10 -16.34
#